data_fe09b16059a567b14c1c2c75e523e352
#
_entry.id   fe09b16059a567b14c1c2c75e523e352
#
_cell.length_a   1.000
_cell.length_b   1.000
_cell.length_c   1.000
_cell.angle_alpha   90.00
_cell.angle_beta   90.00
_cell.angle_gamma   90.00
#
_symmetry.space_group_name_H-M   'P 1'
#
loop_
_entity.id
_entity.type
_entity.pdbx_description
1 polymer ?
#
loop_
_entity_poly.entity_id
_entity_poly.type
_entity_poly.pdbx_seq_one_letter_code
_entity_poly.pdbx_strand_id
1 'polypeptide(L)'
;MELRQKSCDRNSAFHNRIIAGTHEKITYVEENTPVFLWINKEPGSFPLHWHSTAEIIMPIENGYTVTMNKTTYHLKENEILVIPPGELHELTPPSTGTRLILLVDLSLFRNFRGFTKLFSLLSRFCLITKTTMPEIYEKEHHLLMQIAGEYAKDDSLSDPSILALLIQFFTL
;
A
#
# COMPACT_ATOMS: atom_id res chain seq x y z
N MET A 1 -12.17 15.72 6.46
CA MET A 1 -12.17 15.73 4.97
C MET A 1 -12.81 14.42 4.54
N GLU A 2 -14.04 14.50 4.09
CA GLU A 2 -14.79 13.32 3.63
C GLU A 2 -14.18 12.88 2.30
N LEU A 3 -13.48 11.76 2.30
CA LEU A 3 -13.03 11.10 1.05
C LEU A 3 -14.30 10.61 0.36
N ARG A 4 -14.86 11.43 -0.53
CA ARG A 4 -16.00 11.03 -1.35
C ARG A 4 -15.57 9.81 -2.16
N GLN A 5 -16.23 8.71 -1.88
CA GLN A 5 -16.18 7.50 -2.66
C GLN A 5 -16.77 7.81 -4.06
N LYS A 6 -15.95 8.35 -4.96
CA LYS A 6 -16.25 8.24 -6.37
C LYS A 6 -16.06 6.77 -6.70
N SER A 7 -17.14 6.09 -7.03
CA SER A 7 -17.11 4.79 -7.69
C SER A 7 -16.48 5.01 -9.07
N CYS A 8 -15.19 5.13 -9.11
CA CYS A 8 -14.44 5.02 -10.34
C CYS A 8 -14.34 3.53 -10.64
N ASP A 9 -14.57 3.13 -11.88
CA ASP A 9 -14.43 1.75 -12.38
C ASP A 9 -13.02 1.14 -12.16
N ARG A 10 -12.05 1.90 -11.65
CA ARG A 10 -10.78 1.41 -11.11
C ARG A 10 -10.98 0.36 -10.00
N ASN A 11 -12.09 0.39 -9.26
CA ASN A 11 -12.45 -0.66 -8.29
C ASN A 11 -12.87 -1.98 -8.93
N SER A 12 -13.16 -2.02 -10.23
CA SER A 12 -13.42 -3.28 -10.95
C SER A 12 -12.17 -4.15 -11.08
N ALA A 13 -10.99 -3.59 -10.88
CA ALA A 13 -9.72 -4.32 -10.87
C ALA A 13 -9.61 -5.38 -9.76
N PHE A 14 -10.41 -5.26 -8.69
CA PHE A 14 -10.48 -6.28 -7.63
C PHE A 14 -10.88 -7.66 -8.16
N HIS A 15 -11.64 -7.72 -9.25
CA HIS A 15 -12.09 -8.96 -9.87
C HIS A 15 -11.01 -9.70 -10.65
N ASN A 16 -9.83 -9.10 -10.84
CA ASN A 16 -8.72 -9.66 -11.59
C ASN A 16 -7.54 -10.15 -10.71
N ARG A 17 -7.73 -10.21 -9.38
CA ARG A 17 -6.72 -10.80 -8.49
C ARG A 17 -6.80 -12.32 -8.57
N ILE A 18 -5.79 -12.93 -9.15
CA ILE A 18 -5.70 -14.39 -9.31
C ILE A 18 -4.62 -14.90 -8.38
N ILE A 19 -5.01 -15.74 -7.40
CA ILE A 19 -4.06 -16.44 -6.55
C ILE A 19 -3.84 -17.84 -7.12
N ALA A 20 -2.60 -18.12 -7.54
CA ALA A 20 -2.14 -19.44 -7.97
C ALA A 20 -1.21 -20.01 -6.90
N GLY A 21 -1.72 -20.93 -6.09
CA GLY A 21 -1.03 -21.38 -4.87
C GLY A 21 -0.95 -20.24 -3.86
N THR A 22 0.26 -19.74 -3.57
CA THR A 22 0.47 -18.55 -2.72
C THR A 22 0.88 -17.31 -3.53
N HIS A 23 1.06 -17.42 -4.84
CA HIS A 23 1.41 -16.29 -5.68
C HIS A 23 0.16 -15.56 -6.15
N GLU A 24 0.04 -14.30 -5.78
CA GLU A 24 -0.98 -13.41 -6.31
C GLU A 24 -0.46 -12.66 -7.53
N LYS A 25 -1.14 -12.87 -8.66
CA LYS A 25 -0.90 -12.10 -9.87
C LYS A 25 -1.78 -10.85 -9.82
N ILE A 26 -1.15 -9.70 -9.62
CA ILE A 26 -1.83 -8.41 -9.70
C ILE A 26 -1.81 -7.95 -11.15
N THR A 27 -2.99 -7.84 -11.75
CA THR A 27 -3.16 -7.32 -13.11
C THR A 27 -3.70 -5.90 -12.99
N TYR A 28 -2.90 -4.91 -13.35
CA TYR A 28 -3.36 -3.52 -13.42
C TYR A 28 -4.31 -3.35 -14.60
N VAL A 29 -5.38 -2.59 -14.40
CA VAL A 29 -6.42 -2.40 -15.42
C VAL A 29 -5.91 -1.62 -16.63
N GLU A 30 -4.89 -0.80 -16.45
CA GLU A 30 -4.22 -0.07 -17.53
C GLU A 30 -2.74 -0.39 -17.52
N GLU A 31 -2.17 -0.68 -18.68
CA GLU A 31 -0.78 -1.11 -18.86
C GLU A 31 0.27 -0.12 -18.31
N ASN A 32 -0.13 1.08 -17.91
CA ASN A 32 0.74 2.15 -17.43
C ASN A 32 0.42 2.64 -16.00
N THR A 33 -0.46 1.98 -15.26
CA THR A 33 -0.77 2.40 -13.88
C THR A 33 0.10 1.63 -12.88
N PRO A 34 1.17 2.24 -12.39
CA PRO A 34 2.14 1.56 -11.51
C PRO A 34 1.74 1.51 -10.05
N VAL A 35 0.60 2.11 -9.74
CA VAL A 35 0.09 2.30 -8.39
C VAL A 35 -1.37 1.88 -8.36
N PHE A 36 -1.73 1.11 -7.35
CA PHE A 36 -3.11 0.76 -7.09
C PHE A 36 -3.45 1.07 -5.64
N LEU A 37 -4.42 1.97 -5.42
CA LEU A 37 -4.85 2.40 -4.10
C LEU A 37 -6.35 2.20 -3.93
N TRP A 38 -6.76 1.66 -2.80
CA TRP A 38 -8.16 1.60 -2.43
C TRP A 38 -8.39 1.79 -0.93
N ILE A 39 -9.54 2.32 -0.61
CA ILE A 39 -10.06 2.39 0.75
C ILE A 39 -10.92 1.15 0.95
N ASN A 40 -10.35 0.16 1.61
CA ASN A 40 -10.97 -1.15 1.78
C ASN A 40 -11.83 -1.19 3.05
N LYS A 41 -13.06 -1.70 2.92
CA LYS A 41 -14.03 -1.91 4.01
C LYS A 41 -14.47 -3.38 4.12
N GLU A 42 -13.94 -4.24 3.26
CA GLU A 42 -14.34 -5.64 3.19
C GLU A 42 -13.89 -6.41 4.44
N PRO A 43 -14.79 -7.14 5.12
CA PRO A 43 -14.46 -7.91 6.32
C PRO A 43 -13.78 -9.25 6.00
N GLY A 44 -13.63 -9.61 4.72
CA GLY A 44 -13.04 -10.89 4.30
C GLY A 44 -11.54 -10.95 4.54
N SER A 45 -11.07 -12.04 5.16
CA SER A 45 -9.64 -12.32 5.27
C SER A 45 -9.02 -12.60 3.91
N PHE A 46 -7.77 -12.18 3.75
CA PHE A 46 -7.01 -12.47 2.55
C PHE A 46 -5.97 -13.56 2.88
N PRO A 47 -6.03 -14.73 2.22
CA PRO A 47 -5.21 -15.88 2.60
C PRO A 47 -3.72 -15.62 2.41
N LEU A 48 -2.89 -16.49 2.95
CA LEU A 48 -1.44 -16.43 2.83
C LEU A 48 -1.01 -16.33 1.36
N HIS A 49 -0.38 -15.22 0.99
CA HIS A 49 0.02 -14.91 -0.39
C HIS A 49 1.26 -14.02 -0.44
N TRP A 50 1.80 -13.86 -1.62
CA TRP A 50 2.86 -12.90 -1.95
C TRP A 50 2.67 -12.36 -3.37
N HIS A 51 3.19 -11.18 -3.64
CA HIS A 51 3.16 -10.52 -4.95
C HIS A 51 4.43 -9.71 -5.22
N SER A 52 4.61 -9.26 -6.46
CA SER A 52 5.82 -8.53 -6.92
C SER A 52 5.81 -7.04 -6.59
N THR A 53 4.72 -6.51 -6.05
CA THR A 53 4.58 -5.11 -5.64
C THR A 53 4.97 -4.90 -4.18
N ALA A 54 5.39 -3.70 -3.81
CA ALA A 54 5.35 -3.28 -2.41
C ALA A 54 3.90 -3.01 -2.01
N GLU A 55 3.53 -3.34 -0.77
CA GLU A 55 2.21 -3.05 -0.21
C GLU A 55 2.34 -2.16 1.01
N ILE A 56 1.57 -1.07 1.04
CA ILE A 56 1.49 -0.16 2.17
C ILE A 56 0.09 -0.24 2.74
N ILE A 57 -0.01 -0.57 4.03
CA ILE A 57 -1.29 -0.73 4.74
C ILE A 57 -1.35 0.30 5.86
N MET A 58 -2.46 1.05 5.93
CA MET A 58 -2.75 1.95 7.03
C MET A 58 -4.22 1.79 7.45
N PRO A 59 -4.50 1.22 8.63
CA PRO A 59 -5.85 1.23 9.19
C PRO A 59 -6.31 2.66 9.45
N ILE A 60 -7.54 2.98 9.03
CA ILE A 60 -8.20 4.27 9.30
C ILE A 60 -9.14 4.11 10.50
N GLU A 61 -9.80 2.93 10.59
CA GLU A 61 -10.73 2.58 11.65
C GLU A 61 -10.55 1.12 12.07
N ASN A 62 -10.59 0.85 13.37
CA ASN A 62 -10.64 -0.49 13.99
C ASN A 62 -9.41 -1.38 13.76
N GLY A 63 -8.26 -0.79 13.46
CA GLY A 63 -7.01 -1.54 13.33
C GLY A 63 -6.99 -2.55 12.19
N TYR A 64 -5.93 -3.38 12.13
CA TYR A 64 -5.76 -4.43 11.13
C TYR A 64 -4.74 -5.47 11.58
N THR A 65 -4.94 -6.72 11.24
CA THR A 65 -3.99 -7.79 11.60
C THR A 65 -3.29 -8.30 10.35
N VAL A 66 -1.96 -8.34 10.39
CA VAL A 66 -1.10 -8.85 9.32
C VAL A 66 -0.17 -9.90 9.90
N THR A 67 -0.14 -11.09 9.30
CA THR A 67 0.79 -12.17 9.67
C THR A 67 1.85 -12.33 8.60
N MET A 68 3.13 -12.20 8.96
CA MET A 68 4.29 -12.39 8.10
C MET A 68 5.36 -13.21 8.82
N ASN A 69 6.00 -14.14 8.14
CA ASN A 69 7.08 -14.95 8.72
C ASN A 69 6.71 -15.59 10.07
N LYS A 70 5.46 -16.04 10.23
CA LYS A 70 4.90 -16.60 11.48
C LYS A 70 4.78 -15.59 12.64
N THR A 71 5.01 -14.31 12.37
CA THR A 71 4.81 -13.24 13.34
C THR A 71 3.55 -12.46 12.99
N THR A 72 2.69 -12.24 13.99
CA THR A 72 1.44 -11.50 13.83
C THR A 72 1.61 -10.08 14.34
N TYR A 73 1.27 -9.12 13.50
CA TYR A 73 1.28 -7.69 13.77
C TYR A 73 -0.15 -7.19 13.89
N HIS A 74 -0.46 -6.54 15.01
CA HIS A 74 -1.76 -5.89 15.25
C HIS A 74 -1.58 -4.39 15.06
N LEU A 75 -1.90 -3.91 13.87
CA LEU A 75 -1.81 -2.48 13.53
C LEU A 75 -2.95 -1.72 14.20
N LYS A 76 -2.61 -0.62 14.84
CA LYS A 76 -3.58 0.35 15.33
C LYS A 76 -3.95 1.34 14.23
N GLU A 77 -4.97 2.15 14.50
CA GLU A 77 -5.35 3.23 13.61
C GLU A 77 -4.18 4.18 13.34
N ASN A 78 -4.01 4.51 12.06
CA ASN A 78 -2.94 5.37 11.52
C ASN A 78 -1.51 4.82 11.64
N GLU A 79 -1.29 3.60 12.12
CA GLU A 79 0.01 2.94 11.99
C GLU A 79 0.21 2.48 10.54
N ILE A 80 1.41 2.68 10.02
CA ILE A 80 1.74 2.39 8.62
C ILE A 80 2.64 1.16 8.58
N LEU A 81 2.21 0.13 7.85
CA LEU A 81 3.03 -1.05 7.57
C LEU A 81 3.44 -1.05 6.11
N VAL A 82 4.72 -1.20 5.85
CA VAL A 82 5.28 -1.39 4.50
C VAL A 82 5.72 -2.84 4.37
N ILE A 83 5.11 -3.58 3.46
CA ILE A 83 5.42 -4.97 3.12
C ILE A 83 6.24 -4.95 1.82
N PRO A 84 7.46 -5.49 1.80
CA PRO A 84 8.29 -5.52 0.61
C PRO A 84 7.76 -6.49 -0.45
N PRO A 85 8.15 -6.32 -1.73
CA PRO A 85 7.84 -7.29 -2.78
C PRO A 85 8.33 -8.69 -2.43
N GLY A 86 7.51 -9.69 -2.72
CA GLY A 86 7.84 -11.11 -2.51
C GLY A 86 7.69 -11.60 -1.07
N GLU A 87 7.32 -10.74 -0.13
CA GLU A 87 7.09 -11.13 1.26
C GLU A 87 5.80 -11.93 1.40
N LEU A 88 5.88 -13.11 2.01
CA LEU A 88 4.73 -13.98 2.24
C LEU A 88 3.93 -13.48 3.45
N HIS A 89 2.68 -13.09 3.22
CA HIS A 89 1.82 -12.48 4.23
C HIS A 89 0.36 -12.91 4.13
N GLU A 90 -0.35 -12.76 5.23
CA GLU A 90 -1.78 -13.02 5.38
C GLU A 90 -2.44 -11.79 6.03
N LEU A 91 -3.61 -11.43 5.54
CA LEU A 91 -4.35 -10.25 5.98
C LEU A 91 -5.65 -10.68 6.65
N THR A 92 -5.85 -10.23 7.90
CA THR A 92 -7.05 -10.53 8.68
C THR A 92 -7.68 -9.24 9.17
N PRO A 93 -8.74 -8.75 8.50
CA PRO A 93 -9.46 -7.57 8.93
C PRO A 93 -10.30 -7.83 10.17
N PRO A 94 -10.61 -6.80 10.97
CA PRO A 94 -11.69 -6.87 11.94
C PRO A 94 -13.05 -6.98 11.23
N SER A 95 -14.10 -7.33 11.97
CA SER A 95 -15.47 -7.45 11.42
C SER A 95 -16.00 -6.15 10.81
N THR A 96 -15.50 -5.02 11.26
CA THR A 96 -15.81 -3.68 10.74
C THR A 96 -14.54 -2.83 10.71
N GLY A 97 -14.51 -1.83 9.88
CA GLY A 97 -13.37 -0.89 9.83
C GLY A 97 -13.02 -0.48 8.41
N THR A 98 -12.13 0.47 8.34
CA THR A 98 -11.67 1.07 7.08
C THR A 98 -10.15 1.08 7.08
N ARG A 99 -9.54 0.75 5.96
CA ARG A 99 -8.09 0.77 5.76
C ARG A 99 -7.72 1.28 4.38
N LEU A 100 -6.63 2.02 4.32
CA LEU A 100 -5.98 2.36 3.08
C LEU A 100 -5.00 1.22 2.75
N ILE A 101 -5.08 0.72 1.52
CA ILE A 101 -4.14 -0.23 0.95
C ILE A 101 -3.60 0.35 -0.35
N LEU A 102 -2.28 0.41 -0.47
CA LEU A 102 -1.57 0.94 -1.61
C LEU A 102 -0.56 -0.08 -2.11
N LEU A 103 -0.74 -0.55 -3.33
CA LEU A 103 0.23 -1.38 -4.04
C LEU A 103 1.06 -0.52 -4.98
N VAL A 104 2.37 -0.72 -4.94
CA VAL A 104 3.34 0.03 -5.76
C VAL A 104 4.24 -0.92 -6.52
N ASP A 105 4.24 -0.82 -7.85
CA ASP A 105 5.25 -1.48 -8.66
C ASP A 105 6.56 -0.69 -8.59
N LEU A 106 7.51 -1.18 -7.81
CA LEU A 106 8.80 -0.53 -7.63
C LEU A 106 9.64 -0.47 -8.92
N SER A 107 9.27 -1.21 -9.97
CA SER A 107 9.95 -1.15 -11.27
C SER A 107 9.91 0.23 -11.91
N LEU A 108 8.93 1.08 -11.52
CA LEU A 108 8.84 2.50 -11.88
C LEU A 108 10.13 3.28 -11.63
N PHE A 109 10.77 2.93 -10.55
CA PHE A 109 11.93 3.67 -10.06
C PHE A 109 13.25 3.11 -10.62
N ARG A 110 13.20 2.03 -11.41
CA ARG A 110 14.36 1.30 -11.93
C ARG A 110 15.41 2.20 -12.59
N ASN A 111 14.96 3.24 -13.28
CA ASN A 111 15.82 4.14 -14.05
C ASN A 111 16.39 5.31 -13.23
N PHE A 112 15.99 5.45 -11.97
CA PHE A 112 16.53 6.51 -11.10
C PHE A 112 17.86 6.08 -10.50
N ARG A 113 18.89 6.94 -10.66
CA ARG A 113 20.21 6.71 -10.07
C ARG A 113 20.09 6.62 -8.54
N GLY A 114 20.66 5.57 -7.95
CA GLY A 114 20.59 5.34 -6.51
C GLY A 114 19.40 4.47 -6.05
N PHE A 115 18.46 4.19 -6.92
CA PHE A 115 17.28 3.39 -6.56
C PHE A 115 17.64 1.93 -6.24
N THR A 116 18.70 1.37 -6.83
CA THR A 116 19.22 0.05 -6.46
C THR A 116 19.56 -0.03 -4.96
N LYS A 117 20.08 1.06 -4.38
CA LYS A 117 20.36 1.14 -2.95
C LYS A 117 19.07 1.20 -2.13
N LEU A 118 18.06 1.92 -2.61
CA LEU A 118 16.75 2.00 -1.99
C LEU A 118 16.04 0.63 -2.01
N PHE A 119 16.12 -0.13 -3.11
CA PHE A 119 15.60 -1.49 -3.16
C PHE A 119 16.15 -2.39 -2.06
N SER A 120 17.43 -2.26 -1.72
CA SER A 120 18.03 -3.04 -0.63
C SER A 120 17.53 -2.63 0.76
N LEU A 121 17.11 -1.39 0.94
CA LEU A 121 16.48 -0.90 2.17
C LEU A 121 15.02 -1.36 2.26
N LEU A 122 14.28 -1.32 1.14
CA LEU A 122 12.90 -1.77 1.04
C LEU A 122 12.75 -3.31 1.03
N SER A 123 13.85 -4.07 1.10
CA SER A 123 13.82 -5.53 1.23
C SER A 123 13.40 -6.01 2.64
N ARG A 124 13.10 -5.10 3.55
CA ARG A 124 12.64 -5.40 4.90
C ARG A 124 11.29 -4.74 5.12
N PHE A 125 10.39 -5.46 5.80
CA PHE A 125 9.15 -4.82 6.25
C PHE A 125 9.47 -3.69 7.24
N CYS A 126 8.66 -2.66 7.23
CA CYS A 126 8.82 -1.51 8.11
C CYS A 126 7.48 -1.17 8.76
N LEU A 127 7.44 -1.14 10.09
CA LEU A 127 6.30 -0.66 10.87
C LEU A 127 6.60 0.75 11.37
N ILE A 128 5.92 1.74 10.79
CA ILE A 128 6.09 3.16 11.08
C ILE A 128 4.98 3.61 12.03
N THR A 129 5.35 3.97 13.23
CA THR A 129 4.43 4.45 14.26
C THR A 129 4.99 5.69 14.95
N LYS A 130 4.15 6.41 15.68
CA LYS A 130 4.60 7.53 16.55
C LYS A 130 5.65 7.12 17.58
N THR A 131 5.67 5.84 17.95
CA THR A 131 6.59 5.29 18.97
C THR A 131 7.88 4.74 18.37
N THR A 132 7.79 4.07 17.21
CA THR A 132 8.96 3.43 16.58
C THR A 132 9.79 4.41 15.76
N MET A 133 9.14 5.36 15.09
CA MET A 133 9.76 6.33 14.18
C MET A 133 9.13 7.73 14.31
N PRO A 134 9.20 8.36 15.49
CA PRO A 134 8.48 9.62 15.74
C PRO A 134 8.89 10.76 14.80
N GLU A 135 10.16 10.78 14.36
CA GLU A 135 10.70 11.86 13.53
C GLU A 135 10.14 11.87 12.11
N ILE A 136 9.81 10.69 11.58
CA ILE A 136 9.34 10.54 10.20
C ILE A 136 7.84 10.26 10.10
N TYR A 137 7.22 9.74 11.18
CA TYR A 137 5.82 9.29 11.18
C TYR A 137 4.85 10.34 10.63
N GLU A 138 4.92 11.57 11.12
CA GLU A 138 3.97 12.62 10.69
C GLU A 138 4.15 12.98 9.21
N LYS A 139 5.38 12.91 8.70
CA LYS A 139 5.67 13.15 7.27
C LYS A 139 5.15 12.01 6.41
N GLU A 140 5.42 10.77 6.81
CA GLU A 140 4.98 9.57 6.09
C GLU A 140 3.45 9.48 6.04
N HIS A 141 2.79 9.72 7.17
CA HIS A 141 1.34 9.78 7.24
C HIS A 141 0.77 10.86 6.32
N HIS A 142 1.37 12.05 6.33
CA HIS A 142 0.94 13.16 5.48
C HIS A 142 1.11 12.84 3.99
N LEU A 143 2.26 12.27 3.59
CA LEU A 143 2.53 11.85 2.22
C LEU A 143 1.53 10.80 1.75
N LEU A 144 1.23 9.80 2.59
CA LEU A 144 0.27 8.75 2.25
C LEU A 144 -1.14 9.33 2.03
N MET A 145 -1.55 10.30 2.86
CA MET A 145 -2.83 10.99 2.70
C MET A 145 -2.86 11.89 1.45
N GLN A 146 -1.73 12.50 1.08
CA GLN A 146 -1.62 13.26 -0.17
C GLN A 146 -1.71 12.33 -1.39
N ILE A 147 -1.03 11.18 -1.37
CA ILE A 147 -1.13 10.15 -2.42
C ILE A 147 -2.58 9.72 -2.60
N ALA A 148 -3.29 9.44 -1.50
CA ALA A 148 -4.71 9.08 -1.56
C ALA A 148 -5.57 10.20 -2.15
N GLY A 149 -5.27 11.45 -1.81
CA GLY A 149 -5.95 12.63 -2.36
C GLY A 149 -5.72 12.80 -3.87
N GLU A 150 -4.48 12.65 -4.34
CA GLU A 150 -4.14 12.71 -5.77
C GLU A 150 -4.77 11.56 -6.55
N TYR A 151 -4.71 10.34 -6.00
CA TYR A 151 -5.34 9.17 -6.62
C TYR A 151 -6.86 9.34 -6.79
N ALA A 152 -7.52 10.01 -5.83
CA ALA A 152 -8.95 10.28 -5.89
C ALA A 152 -9.35 11.39 -6.88
N LYS A 153 -8.43 12.27 -7.27
CA LYS A 153 -8.68 13.31 -8.29
C LYS A 153 -8.82 12.73 -9.68
N ASP A 154 -7.97 11.75 -10.01
CA ASP A 154 -7.97 11.04 -11.29
C ASP A 154 -7.92 11.96 -12.50
N ASP A 155 -7.02 12.93 -12.46
CA ASP A 155 -6.76 13.85 -13.55
C ASP A 155 -5.42 13.55 -14.26
N SER A 156 -5.15 14.24 -15.37
CA SER A 156 -3.97 13.99 -16.19
C SER A 156 -2.62 14.26 -15.49
N LEU A 157 -2.60 14.93 -14.35
CA LEU A 157 -1.43 15.22 -13.55
C LEU A 157 -1.35 14.40 -12.26
N SER A 158 -2.36 13.58 -11.99
CA SER A 158 -2.40 12.74 -10.77
C SER A 158 -1.25 11.74 -10.74
N ASP A 159 -0.98 11.03 -11.82
CA ASP A 159 0.10 10.03 -11.85
C ASP A 159 1.50 10.63 -11.64
N PRO A 160 1.91 11.71 -12.34
CA PRO A 160 3.16 12.41 -12.02
C PRO A 160 3.25 12.90 -10.57
N SER A 161 2.15 13.41 -10.02
CA SER A 161 2.09 13.89 -8.64
C SER A 161 2.26 12.74 -7.64
N ILE A 162 1.56 11.62 -7.85
CA ILE A 162 1.70 10.40 -7.05
C ILE A 162 3.13 9.88 -7.09
N LEU A 163 3.76 9.84 -8.28
CA LEU A 163 5.14 9.40 -8.43
C LEU A 163 6.11 10.26 -7.61
N ALA A 164 5.94 11.58 -7.64
CA ALA A 164 6.76 12.51 -6.86
C ALA A 164 6.59 12.29 -5.35
N LEU A 165 5.36 12.07 -4.88
CA LEU A 165 5.05 11.78 -3.48
C LEU A 165 5.63 10.43 -3.03
N LEU A 166 5.56 9.40 -3.89
CA LEU A 166 6.15 8.09 -3.61
C LEU A 166 7.68 8.15 -3.50
N ILE A 167 8.34 8.94 -4.35
CA ILE A 167 9.79 9.16 -4.23
C ILE A 167 10.10 9.75 -2.85
N GLN A 168 9.35 10.75 -2.40
CA GLN A 168 9.52 11.32 -1.07
C GLN A 168 9.27 10.28 0.02
N PHE A 169 8.17 9.53 -0.06
CA PHE A 169 7.81 8.48 0.89
C PHE A 169 8.92 7.43 1.06
N PHE A 170 9.48 6.94 -0.03
CA PHE A 170 10.51 5.90 0.03
C PHE A 170 11.93 6.43 0.32
N THR A 171 12.14 7.74 0.45
CA THR A 171 13.46 8.34 0.71
C THR A 171 13.60 9.00 2.08
N LEU A 172 12.54 9.01 2.88
CA LEU A 172 12.57 9.44 4.28
C LEU A 172 13.09 8.34 5.19
#